data_769bf49d7cb3a40fb746f8ce6dcedb75
#
_entry.id   769bf49d7cb3a40fb746f8ce6dcedb75
#
_cell.length_a   1.000
_cell.length_b   1.000
_cell.length_c   1.000
_cell.angle_alpha   90.00
_cell.angle_beta   90.00
_cell.angle_gamma   90.00
#
_symmetry.space_group_name_H-M   'P 1'
#
loop_
_entity.id
_entity.type
_entity.pdbx_description
1 polymer ?
#
loop_
_entity_poly.entity_id
_entity_poly.type
_entity_poly.pdbx_seq_one_letter_code
_entity_poly.pdbx_strand_id
1 'polypeptide(L)'
;MFMEGERLRAEFGESTVADLSIGQPLEAPEAIVEAFAAASRERFRGRFGYMPNLGYSEVRERAAEDVDFPGITVDSVAMTSGAASAIAVAIRTFVDPGDDVIGVAPYFPEFRLYCETAAARFVPVPTGPDLRLDLDAIGAALSAHTAAVIVNSPSNPSGHVLDDRELSGLAALLTAHNSRQDRKVLLIVDEVYRRLIYPPYKRAEPLAAYEHTVLARSFSKDLGIAGERIGYLVLHPSLASPETHRGLAQSLRALGFVNAPATAQRALLHLDSWEINAIPYRERRDIVMERVRADGLDAAEPQGGLYLWVRSPWADALQLIDALAARRVLLTPGIAFGVPSHLRLCFSAPRPKLGMAMDALAELAAEAISA
;
A
#
# COMPACT_ATOMS: atom_id res chain seq x y z
N MET A 1 15.86 8.95 -6.03
CA MET A 1 14.73 9.31 -6.90
C MET A 1 14.07 10.62 -6.49
N PHE A 2 13.57 10.82 -5.26
CA PHE A 2 12.97 12.10 -4.85
C PHE A 2 13.92 13.29 -5.08
N MET A 3 15.16 13.20 -4.57
CA MET A 3 16.20 14.24 -4.77
C MET A 3 16.56 14.44 -6.25
N GLU A 4 16.56 13.38 -7.06
CA GLU A 4 16.83 13.49 -8.49
C GLU A 4 15.69 14.21 -9.21
N GLY A 5 14.44 13.96 -8.84
CA GLY A 5 13.31 14.69 -9.36
C GLY A 5 13.38 16.19 -9.02
N GLU A 6 13.75 16.54 -7.79
CA GLU A 6 13.96 17.94 -7.39
C GLU A 6 15.10 18.59 -8.20
N ARG A 7 16.22 17.89 -8.37
CA ARG A 7 17.36 18.38 -9.16
C ARG A 7 16.95 18.67 -10.61
N LEU A 8 16.30 17.71 -11.27
CA LEU A 8 15.88 17.87 -12.67
C LEU A 8 14.85 19.00 -12.83
N ARG A 9 13.89 19.13 -11.90
CA ARG A 9 12.91 20.22 -11.94
C ARG A 9 13.56 21.58 -11.73
N ALA A 10 14.56 21.68 -10.85
CA ALA A 10 15.31 22.91 -10.61
C ALA A 10 16.14 23.30 -11.85
N GLU A 11 16.71 22.34 -12.56
CA GLU A 11 17.57 22.56 -13.72
C GLU A 11 16.78 22.84 -15.01
N PHE A 12 15.70 22.09 -15.27
CA PHE A 12 14.99 22.10 -16.54
C PHE A 12 13.57 22.66 -16.48
N GLY A 13 13.04 22.92 -15.29
CA GLY A 13 11.67 23.41 -15.06
C GLY A 13 10.65 22.28 -14.91
N GLU A 14 9.61 22.55 -14.10
CA GLU A 14 8.57 21.58 -13.70
C GLU A 14 7.85 20.91 -14.88
N SER A 15 7.55 21.68 -15.94
CA SER A 15 6.76 21.21 -17.09
C SER A 15 7.52 20.20 -17.97
N THR A 16 8.86 20.22 -17.92
CA THR A 16 9.72 19.42 -18.80
C THR A 16 10.20 18.11 -18.17
N VAL A 17 9.85 17.84 -16.90
CA VAL A 17 10.23 16.64 -16.17
C VAL A 17 8.98 15.76 -15.93
N ALA A 18 9.01 14.54 -16.41
CA ALA A 18 7.99 13.53 -16.14
C ALA A 18 8.43 12.63 -14.98
N ASP A 19 8.05 13.03 -13.76
CA ASP A 19 8.30 12.22 -12.56
C ASP A 19 7.10 11.32 -12.27
N LEU A 20 7.23 10.04 -12.64
CA LEU A 20 6.25 8.98 -12.42
C LEU A 20 6.76 7.95 -11.38
N SER A 21 7.80 8.30 -10.66
CA SER A 21 8.40 7.43 -9.65
C SER A 21 7.62 7.42 -8.33
N ILE A 22 6.89 8.51 -8.03
CA ILE A 22 6.17 8.69 -6.78
C ILE A 22 4.69 8.35 -6.99
N GLY A 23 4.12 7.55 -6.09
CA GLY A 23 2.69 7.21 -6.10
C GLY A 23 1.83 8.35 -5.55
N GLN A 24 1.82 9.50 -6.23
CA GLN A 24 0.98 10.63 -5.85
C GLN A 24 -0.48 10.36 -6.21
N PRO A 25 -1.45 10.49 -5.26
CA PRO A 25 -2.87 10.43 -5.60
C PRO A 25 -3.28 11.62 -6.48
N LEU A 26 -4.46 11.53 -7.08
CA LEU A 26 -5.11 12.70 -7.67
C LEU A 26 -5.45 13.72 -6.57
N GLU A 27 -5.66 14.97 -6.98
CA GLU A 27 -6.03 16.03 -6.05
C GLU A 27 -7.29 15.69 -5.26
N ALA A 28 -7.28 16.05 -3.98
CA ALA A 28 -8.41 15.87 -3.09
C ALA A 28 -9.63 16.68 -3.57
N PRO A 29 -10.84 16.11 -3.53
CA PRO A 29 -12.06 16.86 -3.83
C PRO A 29 -12.29 18.03 -2.85
N GLU A 30 -13.03 19.06 -3.29
CA GLU A 30 -13.36 20.23 -2.46
C GLU A 30 -14.00 19.85 -1.12
N ALA A 31 -14.84 18.82 -1.08
CA ALA A 31 -15.45 18.31 0.15
C ALA A 31 -14.41 17.93 1.23
N ILE A 32 -13.23 17.49 0.84
CA ILE A 32 -12.12 17.20 1.76
C ILE A 32 -11.58 18.50 2.36
N VAL A 33 -11.37 19.53 1.53
CA VAL A 33 -10.89 20.85 1.97
C VAL A 33 -11.86 21.45 2.99
N GLU A 34 -13.16 21.41 2.70
CA GLU A 34 -14.23 21.89 3.59
C GLU A 34 -14.29 21.07 4.90
N ALA A 35 -14.11 19.76 4.84
CA ALA A 35 -14.07 18.90 6.03
C ALA A 35 -12.91 19.27 6.97
N PHE A 36 -11.72 19.53 6.42
CA PHE A 36 -10.56 19.98 7.20
C PHE A 36 -10.79 21.41 7.78
N ALA A 37 -11.41 22.31 7.01
CA ALA A 37 -11.76 23.64 7.48
C ALA A 37 -12.79 23.58 8.63
N ALA A 38 -13.80 22.73 8.53
CA ALA A 38 -14.79 22.49 9.58
C ALA A 38 -14.14 21.93 10.84
N ALA A 39 -13.34 20.87 10.70
CA ALA A 39 -12.60 20.26 11.80
C ALA A 39 -11.68 21.27 12.53
N SER A 40 -11.04 22.17 11.81
CA SER A 40 -10.16 23.18 12.38
C SER A 40 -10.93 24.24 13.22
N ARG A 41 -12.21 24.45 12.92
CA ARG A 41 -13.10 25.39 13.64
C ARG A 41 -13.80 24.80 14.84
N GLU A 42 -13.78 23.47 15.02
CA GLU A 42 -14.40 22.81 16.17
C GLU A 42 -13.92 23.38 17.51
N ARG A 43 -14.85 23.47 18.47
CA ARG A 43 -14.59 23.95 19.83
C ARG A 43 -15.15 22.96 20.84
N PHE A 44 -14.27 22.24 21.50
CA PHE A 44 -14.60 21.39 22.64
C PHE A 44 -13.41 21.34 23.61
N ARG A 45 -13.68 20.92 24.84
CA ARG A 45 -12.64 20.82 25.87
C ARG A 45 -11.59 19.76 25.45
N GLY A 46 -10.33 20.15 25.41
CA GLY A 46 -9.23 19.26 25.02
C GLY A 46 -9.00 19.14 23.51
N ARG A 47 -9.63 19.99 22.68
CA ARG A 47 -9.49 19.98 21.21
C ARG A 47 -8.03 19.90 20.72
N PHE A 48 -7.11 20.57 21.41
CA PHE A 48 -5.68 20.57 21.10
C PHE A 48 -4.86 19.80 22.15
N GLY A 49 -5.51 19.05 23.04
CA GLY A 49 -4.85 18.22 24.04
C GLY A 49 -4.51 16.83 23.51
N TYR A 50 -3.83 16.05 24.36
CA TYR A 50 -3.63 14.64 24.10
C TYR A 50 -4.96 13.90 24.08
N MET A 51 -5.06 12.88 23.21
CA MET A 51 -6.19 11.99 23.07
C MET A 51 -5.80 10.54 23.45
N PRO A 52 -6.74 9.60 23.54
CA PRO A 52 -6.42 8.17 23.67
C PRO A 52 -5.48 7.71 22.56
N ASN A 53 -4.49 6.87 22.88
CA ASN A 53 -3.48 6.44 21.91
C ASN A 53 -4.06 5.79 20.64
N LEU A 54 -5.16 5.06 20.78
CA LEU A 54 -5.84 4.44 19.63
C LEU A 54 -6.71 5.40 18.82
N GLY A 55 -6.79 6.68 19.18
CA GLY A 55 -7.56 7.71 18.50
C GLY A 55 -8.90 8.01 19.18
N TYR A 56 -9.62 8.99 18.62
CA TYR A 56 -10.97 9.36 19.08
C TYR A 56 -11.95 8.22 18.88
N SER A 57 -12.82 7.94 19.89
CA SER A 57 -13.78 6.82 19.84
C SER A 57 -14.76 6.96 18.68
N GLU A 58 -15.31 8.16 18.47
CA GLU A 58 -16.26 8.43 17.39
C GLU A 58 -15.69 8.23 15.99
N VAL A 59 -14.38 8.47 15.81
CA VAL A 59 -13.69 8.21 14.52
C VAL A 59 -13.45 6.72 14.35
N ARG A 60 -13.08 6.02 15.42
CA ARG A 60 -12.89 4.57 15.42
C ARG A 60 -14.22 3.82 15.19
N GLU A 61 -15.33 4.30 15.77
CA GLU A 61 -16.68 3.78 15.54
C GLU A 61 -17.03 3.89 14.05
N ARG A 62 -16.85 5.06 13.44
CA ARG A 62 -17.10 5.24 12.02
C ARG A 62 -16.16 4.40 11.14
N ALA A 63 -14.90 4.21 11.55
CA ALA A 63 -13.99 3.33 10.86
C ALA A 63 -14.39 1.85 10.98
N ALA A 64 -14.97 1.45 12.12
CA ALA A 64 -15.54 0.11 12.30
C ALA A 64 -16.74 -0.11 11.37
N GLU A 65 -17.63 0.87 11.24
CA GLU A 65 -18.76 0.84 10.29
C GLU A 65 -18.28 0.72 8.83
N ASP A 66 -17.20 1.42 8.45
CA ASP A 66 -16.60 1.35 7.11
C ASP A 66 -15.97 -0.02 6.79
N VAL A 67 -15.67 -0.83 7.81
CA VAL A 67 -15.15 -2.19 7.60
C VAL A 67 -16.28 -3.14 7.18
N ASP A 68 -17.47 -2.96 7.68
CA ASP A 68 -18.69 -3.76 7.39
C ASP A 68 -18.46 -5.27 7.49
N PHE A 69 -17.86 -5.72 8.61
CA PHE A 69 -17.62 -7.13 8.89
C PHE A 69 -18.21 -7.50 10.28
N PRO A 70 -18.89 -8.66 10.40
CA PRO A 70 -19.50 -9.07 11.66
C PRO A 70 -18.52 -9.14 12.83
N GLY A 71 -18.87 -8.53 13.95
CA GLY A 71 -18.05 -8.51 15.15
C GLY A 71 -16.98 -7.42 15.19
N ILE A 72 -16.79 -6.64 14.14
CA ILE A 72 -15.96 -5.43 14.18
C ILE A 72 -16.67 -4.37 14.99
N THR A 73 -15.96 -3.81 15.95
CA THR A 73 -16.41 -2.74 16.83
C THR A 73 -15.34 -1.66 16.97
N VAL A 74 -15.60 -0.63 17.71
CA VAL A 74 -14.61 0.40 18.07
C VAL A 74 -13.33 -0.23 18.65
N ASP A 75 -13.42 -1.35 19.33
CA ASP A 75 -12.28 -2.06 19.90
C ASP A 75 -11.44 -2.83 18.86
N SER A 76 -11.98 -3.05 17.67
CA SER A 76 -11.23 -3.63 16.57
C SER A 76 -10.36 -2.62 15.82
N VAL A 77 -10.48 -1.31 16.10
CA VAL A 77 -9.87 -0.25 15.29
C VAL A 77 -8.88 0.60 16.10
N ALA A 78 -7.75 0.90 15.50
CA ALA A 78 -6.78 1.89 15.99
C ALA A 78 -6.44 2.89 14.89
N MET A 79 -6.62 4.18 15.15
CA MET A 79 -6.22 5.25 14.22
C MET A 79 -4.70 5.37 14.17
N THR A 80 -4.16 5.53 12.97
CA THR A 80 -2.70 5.54 12.73
C THR A 80 -2.29 6.68 11.80
N SER A 81 -0.99 6.99 11.78
CA SER A 81 -0.41 7.99 10.86
C SER A 81 -0.24 7.41 9.45
N GLY A 82 -1.35 6.95 8.85
CA GLY A 82 -1.39 6.23 7.58
C GLY A 82 -1.10 4.73 7.74
N ALA A 83 -1.21 3.96 6.64
CA ALA A 83 -0.96 2.52 6.64
C ALA A 83 0.49 2.15 7.00
N ALA A 84 1.46 3.00 6.67
CA ALA A 84 2.86 2.80 7.06
C ALA A 84 2.99 2.59 8.58
N SER A 85 2.39 3.48 9.38
CA SER A 85 2.41 3.31 10.83
C SER A 85 1.52 2.15 11.30
N ALA A 86 0.42 1.84 10.60
CA ALA A 86 -0.42 0.69 10.92
C ALA A 86 0.37 -0.63 10.81
N ILE A 87 1.11 -0.81 9.71
CA ILE A 87 1.95 -2.01 9.48
C ILE A 87 3.09 -2.08 10.49
N ALA A 88 3.83 -0.96 10.68
CA ALA A 88 4.93 -0.92 11.63
C ALA A 88 4.46 -1.22 13.08
N VAL A 89 3.29 -0.70 13.47
CA VAL A 89 2.66 -0.96 14.77
C VAL A 89 2.21 -2.42 14.88
N ALA A 90 1.60 -2.99 13.83
CA ALA A 90 1.23 -4.41 13.81
C ALA A 90 2.45 -5.30 13.98
N ILE A 91 3.52 -5.09 13.19
CA ILE A 91 4.77 -5.84 13.32
C ILE A 91 5.33 -5.69 14.74
N ARG A 92 5.45 -4.45 15.26
CA ARG A 92 6.01 -4.19 16.60
C ARG A 92 5.18 -4.81 17.73
N THR A 93 3.88 -5.05 17.51
CA THR A 93 2.95 -5.60 18.52
C THR A 93 2.95 -7.14 18.52
N PHE A 94 3.03 -7.77 17.34
CA PHE A 94 2.80 -9.20 17.19
C PHE A 94 4.04 -10.01 16.81
N VAL A 95 5.16 -9.34 16.47
CA VAL A 95 6.39 -9.99 16.01
C VAL A 95 7.50 -9.74 17.03
N ASP A 96 8.15 -10.80 17.51
CA ASP A 96 9.26 -10.71 18.44
C ASP A 96 10.61 -10.53 17.68
N PRO A 97 11.64 -9.96 18.34
CA PRO A 97 12.99 -9.92 17.78
C PRO A 97 13.48 -11.31 17.37
N GLY A 98 13.97 -11.41 16.13
CA GLY A 98 14.48 -12.68 15.56
C GLY A 98 13.46 -13.50 14.82
N ASP A 99 12.17 -13.14 14.87
CA ASP A 99 11.13 -13.79 14.09
C ASP A 99 11.22 -13.50 12.60
N ASP A 100 10.57 -14.34 11.81
CA ASP A 100 10.43 -14.20 10.37
C ASP A 100 9.11 -13.52 10.00
N VAL A 101 9.19 -12.58 9.08
CA VAL A 101 8.04 -11.98 8.41
C VAL A 101 8.17 -12.24 6.92
N ILE A 102 7.27 -13.04 6.36
CA ILE A 102 7.25 -13.36 4.93
C ILE A 102 6.59 -12.20 4.17
N GLY A 103 7.23 -11.71 3.11
CA GLY A 103 6.67 -10.74 2.18
C GLY A 103 6.73 -11.24 0.75
N VAL A 104 5.66 -11.02 -0.02
CA VAL A 104 5.52 -11.56 -1.39
C VAL A 104 6.03 -10.54 -2.41
N ALA A 105 7.07 -10.93 -3.18
CA ALA A 105 7.68 -10.10 -4.22
C ALA A 105 6.91 -10.20 -5.55
N PRO A 106 6.66 -9.05 -6.22
CA PRO A 106 7.16 -7.71 -5.87
C PRO A 106 6.44 -7.13 -4.66
N TYR A 107 7.19 -6.61 -3.68
CA TYR A 107 6.69 -6.09 -2.41
C TYR A 107 6.95 -4.59 -2.27
N PHE A 108 6.16 -3.90 -1.43
CA PHE A 108 6.44 -2.52 -1.07
C PHE A 108 7.74 -2.44 -0.24
N PRO A 109 8.76 -1.67 -0.68
CA PRO A 109 10.12 -1.71 -0.12
C PRO A 109 10.20 -1.50 1.39
N GLU A 110 9.33 -0.66 1.93
CA GLU A 110 9.33 -0.29 3.34
C GLU A 110 8.90 -1.44 4.27
N PHE A 111 8.28 -2.51 3.77
CA PHE A 111 7.98 -3.69 4.60
C PHE A 111 9.24 -4.26 5.24
N ARG A 112 10.34 -4.31 4.48
CA ARG A 112 11.63 -4.72 4.99
C ARG A 112 12.12 -3.81 6.11
N LEU A 113 12.01 -2.48 5.93
CA LEU A 113 12.45 -1.52 6.94
C LEU A 113 11.62 -1.63 8.23
N TYR A 114 10.31 -1.89 8.13
CA TYR A 114 9.47 -2.08 9.32
C TYR A 114 9.87 -3.34 10.10
N CYS A 115 10.22 -4.43 9.41
CA CYS A 115 10.75 -5.65 10.03
C CYS A 115 12.10 -5.38 10.72
N GLU A 116 13.02 -4.68 10.05
CA GLU A 116 14.34 -4.33 10.59
C GLU A 116 14.20 -3.48 11.86
N THR A 117 13.26 -2.51 11.91
CA THR A 117 13.02 -1.69 13.13
C THR A 117 12.46 -2.50 14.30
N ALA A 118 11.84 -3.63 14.04
CA ALA A 118 11.37 -4.58 15.04
C ALA A 118 12.42 -5.66 15.40
N ALA A 119 13.61 -5.60 14.79
CA ALA A 119 14.63 -6.63 14.84
C ALA A 119 14.14 -8.02 14.35
N ALA A 120 13.15 -8.01 13.46
CA ALA A 120 12.64 -9.20 12.76
C ALA A 120 13.33 -9.39 11.41
N ARG A 121 13.35 -10.61 10.91
CA ARG A 121 13.91 -10.94 9.61
C ARG A 121 12.81 -10.88 8.53
N PHE A 122 13.01 -10.05 7.51
CA PHE A 122 12.15 -10.05 6.33
C PHE A 122 12.54 -11.18 5.38
N VAL A 123 11.59 -12.05 5.02
CA VAL A 123 11.80 -13.21 4.16
C VAL A 123 11.01 -13.01 2.86
N PRO A 124 11.64 -12.54 1.77
CA PRO A 124 10.95 -12.36 0.50
C PRO A 124 10.69 -13.71 -0.17
N VAL A 125 9.48 -13.91 -0.69
CA VAL A 125 9.10 -15.03 -1.53
C VAL A 125 8.57 -14.53 -2.87
N PRO A 126 8.78 -15.22 -4.00
CA PRO A 126 8.26 -14.80 -5.29
C PRO A 126 6.74 -14.96 -5.39
N THR A 127 6.11 -14.22 -6.31
CA THR A 127 4.81 -14.57 -6.89
C THR A 127 4.98 -15.58 -8.01
N GLY A 128 3.89 -16.20 -8.45
CA GLY A 128 3.82 -16.89 -9.72
C GLY A 128 4.03 -15.93 -10.91
N PRO A 129 4.20 -16.46 -12.12
CA PRO A 129 4.48 -15.66 -13.33
C PRO A 129 3.33 -14.72 -13.70
N ASP A 130 2.12 -15.01 -13.23
CA ASP A 130 0.90 -14.20 -13.38
C ASP A 130 0.68 -13.20 -12.24
N LEU A 131 1.68 -12.98 -11.40
CA LEU A 131 1.67 -12.12 -10.21
C LEU A 131 0.73 -12.60 -9.07
N ARG A 132 0.17 -13.80 -9.19
CA ARG A 132 -0.61 -14.46 -8.13
C ARG A 132 0.28 -14.98 -7.02
N LEU A 133 -0.31 -15.22 -5.85
CA LEU A 133 0.43 -15.84 -4.74
C LEU A 133 0.95 -17.23 -5.14
N ASP A 134 2.24 -17.43 -4.99
CA ASP A 134 2.85 -18.75 -5.07
C ASP A 134 2.75 -19.42 -3.70
N LEU A 135 1.68 -20.19 -3.49
CA LEU A 135 1.40 -20.86 -2.22
C LEU A 135 2.44 -21.92 -1.87
N ASP A 136 3.07 -22.54 -2.86
CA ASP A 136 4.15 -23.52 -2.63
C ASP A 136 5.41 -22.80 -2.14
N ALA A 137 5.77 -21.68 -2.74
CA ALA A 137 6.89 -20.84 -2.28
C ALA A 137 6.65 -20.27 -0.86
N ILE A 138 5.43 -19.81 -0.58
CA ILE A 138 5.06 -19.36 0.78
C ILE A 138 5.15 -20.53 1.76
N GLY A 139 4.60 -21.70 1.40
CA GLY A 139 4.63 -22.90 2.23
C GLY A 139 6.04 -23.38 2.55
N ALA A 140 6.95 -23.34 1.57
CA ALA A 140 8.36 -23.68 1.77
C ALA A 140 9.11 -22.69 2.67
N ALA A 141 8.67 -21.43 2.73
CA ALA A 141 9.26 -20.41 3.59
C ALA A 141 8.72 -20.42 5.03
N LEU A 142 7.57 -21.04 5.29
CA LEU A 142 6.99 -21.16 6.63
C LEU A 142 7.88 -22.00 7.54
N SER A 143 8.19 -21.51 8.72
CA SER A 143 8.99 -22.17 9.75
C SER A 143 8.41 -21.92 11.14
N ALA A 144 8.97 -22.58 12.16
CA ALA A 144 8.61 -22.34 13.56
C ALA A 144 8.89 -20.88 14.02
N HIS A 145 9.72 -20.14 13.28
CA HIS A 145 10.05 -18.75 13.54
C HIS A 145 9.13 -17.77 12.78
N THR A 146 8.27 -18.24 11.89
CA THR A 146 7.39 -17.37 11.11
C THR A 146 6.30 -16.78 12.00
N ALA A 147 6.35 -15.46 12.20
CA ALA A 147 5.37 -14.72 13.00
C ALA A 147 4.28 -14.06 12.16
N ALA A 148 4.61 -13.66 10.92
CA ALA A 148 3.63 -12.99 10.06
C ALA A 148 3.90 -13.24 8.57
N VAL A 149 2.83 -13.10 7.79
CA VAL A 149 2.86 -12.95 6.32
C VAL A 149 2.26 -11.60 5.99
N ILE A 150 2.92 -10.82 5.14
CA ILE A 150 2.43 -9.53 4.65
C ILE A 150 2.07 -9.66 3.17
N VAL A 151 0.84 -9.26 2.83
CA VAL A 151 0.37 -9.13 1.45
C VAL A 151 -0.18 -7.72 1.22
N ASN A 152 -0.07 -7.21 -0.01
CA ASN A 152 -0.60 -5.90 -0.40
C ASN A 152 -1.60 -6.07 -1.55
N SER A 153 -2.85 -5.65 -1.35
CA SER A 153 -3.91 -5.79 -2.36
C SER A 153 -4.89 -4.60 -2.33
N PRO A 154 -5.11 -3.94 -3.48
CA PRO A 154 -4.33 -4.00 -4.72
C PRO A 154 -2.84 -3.74 -4.51
N SER A 155 -1.99 -4.45 -5.25
CA SER A 155 -0.55 -4.48 -5.00
C SER A 155 0.18 -3.23 -5.54
N ASN A 156 1.12 -2.74 -4.76
CA ASN A 156 2.20 -1.87 -5.18
C ASN A 156 3.48 -2.73 -5.24
N PRO A 157 4.05 -2.99 -6.43
CA PRO A 157 3.92 -2.21 -7.67
C PRO A 157 3.01 -2.81 -8.76
N SER A 158 2.52 -4.06 -8.61
CA SER A 158 2.00 -4.84 -9.73
C SER A 158 0.56 -4.50 -10.16
N GLY A 159 -0.20 -3.84 -9.28
CA GLY A 159 -1.63 -3.61 -9.52
C GLY A 159 -2.51 -4.86 -9.40
N HIS A 160 -1.93 -6.02 -9.04
CA HIS A 160 -2.69 -7.25 -8.83
C HIS A 160 -3.67 -7.12 -7.66
N VAL A 161 -4.87 -7.66 -7.81
CA VAL A 161 -5.91 -7.73 -6.78
C VAL A 161 -6.08 -9.19 -6.35
N LEU A 162 -5.82 -9.47 -5.08
CA LEU A 162 -6.04 -10.82 -4.54
C LEU A 162 -7.50 -11.21 -4.67
N ASP A 163 -7.75 -12.36 -5.26
CA ASP A 163 -9.08 -12.95 -5.36
C ASP A 163 -9.38 -13.92 -4.19
N ASP A 164 -10.63 -14.37 -4.10
CA ASP A 164 -11.07 -15.27 -3.04
C ASP A 164 -10.33 -16.61 -3.04
N ARG A 165 -9.88 -17.09 -4.22
CA ARG A 165 -9.16 -18.35 -4.35
C ARG A 165 -7.75 -18.24 -3.76
N GLU A 166 -7.03 -17.17 -4.08
CA GLU A 166 -5.69 -16.90 -3.55
C GLU A 166 -5.73 -16.75 -2.03
N LEU A 167 -6.69 -15.96 -1.57
CA LEU A 167 -6.83 -15.66 -0.15
C LEU A 167 -7.25 -16.90 0.66
N SER A 168 -8.21 -17.69 0.14
CA SER A 168 -8.63 -18.95 0.76
C SER A 168 -7.49 -19.98 0.78
N GLY A 169 -6.70 -20.05 -0.30
CA GLY A 169 -5.53 -20.91 -0.36
C GLY A 169 -4.47 -20.52 0.67
N LEU A 170 -4.17 -19.21 0.79
CA LEU A 170 -3.26 -18.70 1.82
C LEU A 170 -3.78 -18.99 3.23
N ALA A 171 -5.05 -18.74 3.50
CA ALA A 171 -5.68 -19.01 4.79
C ALA A 171 -5.61 -20.50 5.18
N ALA A 172 -5.88 -21.39 4.23
CA ALA A 172 -5.78 -22.84 4.44
C ALA A 172 -4.32 -23.25 4.76
N LEU A 173 -3.35 -22.72 4.03
CA LEU A 173 -1.93 -22.95 4.26
C LEU A 173 -1.50 -22.51 5.67
N LEU A 174 -1.85 -21.28 6.07
CA LEU A 174 -1.54 -20.74 7.40
C LEU A 174 -2.24 -21.53 8.51
N THR A 175 -3.49 -21.94 8.32
CA THR A 175 -4.25 -22.77 9.28
C THR A 175 -3.59 -24.14 9.45
N ALA A 176 -3.18 -24.78 8.35
CA ALA A 176 -2.48 -26.06 8.40
C ALA A 176 -1.11 -25.96 9.09
N HIS A 177 -0.38 -24.86 8.88
CA HIS A 177 0.86 -24.57 9.60
C HIS A 177 0.60 -24.39 11.10
N ASN A 178 -0.37 -23.54 11.45
CA ASN A 178 -0.73 -23.21 12.84
C ASN A 178 -1.20 -24.41 13.66
N SER A 179 -1.79 -25.45 13.02
CA SER A 179 -2.21 -26.67 13.71
C SER A 179 -1.04 -27.46 14.31
N ARG A 180 0.19 -27.18 13.86
CA ARG A 180 1.44 -27.86 14.27
C ARG A 180 2.34 -26.96 15.13
N GLN A 181 1.89 -25.73 15.43
CA GLN A 181 2.67 -24.72 16.15
C GLN A 181 1.87 -24.13 17.30
N ASP A 182 2.53 -23.78 18.39
CA ASP A 182 1.89 -23.09 19.53
C ASP A 182 1.53 -21.65 19.16
N ARG A 183 2.42 -20.99 18.39
CA ARG A 183 2.21 -19.64 17.89
C ARG A 183 1.43 -19.64 16.58
N LYS A 184 0.53 -18.66 16.44
CA LYS A 184 -0.26 -18.48 15.21
C LYS A 184 0.39 -17.42 14.33
N VAL A 185 0.53 -17.72 13.05
CA VAL A 185 1.05 -16.77 12.06
C VAL A 185 0.00 -15.68 11.81
N LEU A 186 0.40 -14.41 11.91
CA LEU A 186 -0.45 -13.27 11.62
C LEU A 186 -0.48 -13.01 10.10
N LEU A 187 -1.65 -12.74 9.55
CA LEU A 187 -1.80 -12.20 8.19
C LEU A 187 -1.97 -10.68 8.28
N ILE A 188 -0.99 -9.93 7.78
CA ILE A 188 -1.05 -8.48 7.65
C ILE A 188 -1.41 -8.15 6.21
N VAL A 189 -2.57 -7.49 6.00
CA VAL A 189 -3.01 -7.09 4.67
C VAL A 189 -2.92 -5.58 4.54
N ASP A 190 -2.05 -5.13 3.64
CA ASP A 190 -1.96 -3.72 3.27
C ASP A 190 -3.03 -3.40 2.21
N GLU A 191 -4.06 -2.66 2.61
CA GLU A 191 -5.24 -2.31 1.81
C GLU A 191 -5.27 -0.82 1.41
N VAL A 192 -4.12 -0.18 1.23
CA VAL A 192 -4.01 1.24 0.87
C VAL A 192 -4.78 1.61 -0.39
N TYR A 193 -4.96 0.67 -1.31
CA TYR A 193 -5.64 0.87 -2.59
C TYR A 193 -7.01 0.18 -2.66
N ARG A 194 -7.60 -0.25 -1.56
CA ARG A 194 -8.80 -1.08 -1.51
C ARG A 194 -10.01 -0.54 -2.27
N ARG A 195 -10.10 0.79 -2.41
CA ARG A 195 -11.16 1.47 -3.17
C ARG A 195 -10.77 1.78 -4.63
N LEU A 196 -9.51 1.53 -5.00
CA LEU A 196 -9.01 1.71 -6.36
C LEU A 196 -8.93 0.35 -7.06
N ILE A 197 -10.06 -0.31 -7.27
CA ILE A 197 -10.19 -1.58 -7.99
C ILE A 197 -11.01 -1.33 -9.25
N TYR A 198 -10.55 -1.87 -10.36
CA TYR A 198 -11.15 -1.64 -11.68
C TYR A 198 -11.99 -2.83 -12.11
N PRO A 199 -13.24 -2.60 -12.57
CA PRO A 199 -14.05 -3.69 -13.09
C PRO A 199 -13.34 -4.47 -14.21
N PRO A 200 -13.50 -5.80 -14.29
CA PRO A 200 -14.45 -6.63 -13.54
C PRO A 200 -13.93 -7.15 -12.18
N TYR A 201 -12.75 -6.76 -11.76
CA TYR A 201 -12.10 -7.27 -10.56
C TYR A 201 -12.84 -6.84 -9.28
N LYS A 202 -12.75 -7.69 -8.26
CA LYS A 202 -13.38 -7.47 -6.97
C LYS A 202 -12.37 -7.81 -5.86
N ARG A 203 -12.47 -7.11 -4.75
CA ARG A 203 -11.68 -7.37 -3.54
C ARG A 203 -12.18 -8.65 -2.86
N ALA A 204 -11.25 -9.52 -2.47
CA ALA A 204 -11.52 -10.57 -1.51
C ALA A 204 -11.65 -10.01 -0.08
N GLU A 205 -12.28 -10.76 0.84
CA GLU A 205 -12.47 -10.36 2.24
C GLU A 205 -11.50 -11.08 3.18
N PRO A 206 -10.38 -10.45 3.57
CA PRO A 206 -9.36 -11.11 4.38
C PRO A 206 -9.85 -11.52 5.77
N LEU A 207 -10.71 -10.72 6.40
CA LEU A 207 -11.27 -11.02 7.71
C LEU A 207 -12.16 -12.27 7.69
N ALA A 208 -12.87 -12.51 6.58
CA ALA A 208 -13.69 -13.72 6.42
C ALA A 208 -12.85 -14.98 6.17
N ALA A 209 -11.68 -14.80 5.54
CA ALA A 209 -10.83 -15.92 5.16
C ALA A 209 -9.97 -16.45 6.32
N TYR A 210 -9.49 -15.58 7.21
CA TYR A 210 -8.53 -15.98 8.24
C TYR A 210 -8.66 -15.16 9.53
N GLU A 211 -8.82 -15.84 10.66
CA GLU A 211 -9.10 -15.24 11.97
C GLU A 211 -7.91 -14.50 12.62
N HIS A 212 -6.67 -14.77 12.18
CA HIS A 212 -5.49 -14.04 12.67
C HIS A 212 -5.07 -12.95 11.67
N THR A 213 -6.03 -12.10 11.27
CA THR A 213 -5.83 -11.06 10.28
C THR A 213 -5.82 -9.66 10.90
N VAL A 214 -4.88 -8.84 10.41
CA VAL A 214 -4.81 -7.39 10.65
C VAL A 214 -4.84 -6.69 9.30
N LEU A 215 -5.75 -5.70 9.15
CA LEU A 215 -5.78 -4.84 7.98
C LEU A 215 -5.09 -3.52 8.27
N ALA A 216 -4.27 -3.06 7.34
CA ALA A 216 -3.69 -1.72 7.34
C ALA A 216 -4.36 -0.88 6.26
N ARG A 217 -5.12 0.14 6.65
CA ARG A 217 -5.90 1.02 5.79
C ARG A 217 -5.42 2.46 5.84
N SER A 218 -5.62 3.21 4.77
CA SER A 218 -5.18 4.60 4.67
C SER A 218 -6.15 5.41 3.84
N PHE A 219 -6.25 6.69 4.15
CA PHE A 219 -6.96 7.67 3.34
C PHE A 219 -6.05 8.41 2.34
N SER A 220 -4.76 8.03 2.31
CA SER A 220 -3.76 8.66 1.42
C SER A 220 -4.13 8.61 -0.05
N LYS A 221 -4.71 7.48 -0.51
CA LYS A 221 -5.06 7.25 -1.91
C LYS A 221 -6.56 7.36 -2.14
N ASP A 222 -7.34 6.92 -1.17
CA ASP A 222 -8.80 6.96 -1.21
C ASP A 222 -9.33 8.39 -1.27
N LEU A 223 -8.82 9.29 -0.43
CA LEU A 223 -9.29 10.67 -0.33
C LEU A 223 -8.30 11.71 -0.90
N GLY A 224 -7.16 11.27 -1.45
CA GLY A 224 -6.16 12.19 -2.00
C GLY A 224 -5.37 12.99 -0.96
N ILE A 225 -5.34 12.55 0.30
CA ILE A 225 -4.77 13.28 1.44
C ILE A 225 -3.49 12.64 1.99
N ALA A 226 -2.61 12.20 1.10
CA ALA A 226 -1.36 11.53 1.49
C ALA A 226 -0.49 12.36 2.45
N GLY A 227 -0.53 13.70 2.34
CA GLY A 227 0.18 14.63 3.21
C GLY A 227 -0.35 14.71 4.64
N GLU A 228 -1.64 14.40 4.86
CA GLU A 228 -2.30 14.51 6.16
C GLU A 228 -2.02 13.34 7.10
N ARG A 229 -1.36 12.29 6.59
CA ARG A 229 -0.88 11.17 7.39
C ARG A 229 -1.97 10.52 8.24
N ILE A 230 -3.09 10.12 7.64
CA ILE A 230 -4.22 9.49 8.35
C ILE A 230 -4.58 8.14 7.75
N GLY A 231 -4.82 7.17 8.62
CA GLY A 231 -5.22 5.81 8.31
C GLY A 231 -5.66 5.09 9.57
N TYR A 232 -5.83 3.80 9.48
CA TYR A 232 -6.21 2.97 10.62
C TYR A 232 -5.81 1.51 10.44
N LEU A 233 -5.61 0.85 11.57
CA LEU A 233 -5.41 -0.57 11.70
C LEU A 233 -6.73 -1.21 12.12
N VAL A 234 -7.07 -2.36 11.54
CA VAL A 234 -8.24 -3.16 11.93
C VAL A 234 -7.76 -4.53 12.39
N LEU A 235 -8.19 -4.92 13.57
CA LEU A 235 -8.01 -6.27 14.11
C LEU A 235 -9.20 -7.15 13.73
N HIS A 236 -8.96 -8.39 13.30
CA HIS A 236 -10.03 -9.38 13.32
C HIS A 236 -10.60 -9.50 14.74
N PRO A 237 -11.91 -9.75 14.95
CA PRO A 237 -12.53 -9.80 16.27
C PRO A 237 -11.83 -10.74 17.27
N SER A 238 -11.26 -11.85 16.80
CA SER A 238 -10.47 -12.80 17.63
C SER A 238 -9.21 -12.18 18.24
N LEU A 239 -8.68 -11.12 17.66
CA LEU A 239 -7.47 -10.42 18.11
C LEU A 239 -7.77 -9.21 18.98
N ALA A 240 -9.02 -8.74 19.01
CA ALA A 240 -9.43 -7.55 19.77
C ALA A 240 -9.55 -7.90 21.26
N SER A 241 -8.46 -7.75 22.00
CA SER A 241 -8.38 -7.99 23.44
C SER A 241 -7.76 -6.81 24.18
N PRO A 242 -7.99 -6.67 25.50
CA PRO A 242 -7.31 -5.64 26.30
C PRO A 242 -5.78 -5.71 26.23
N GLU A 243 -5.21 -6.92 26.10
CA GLU A 243 -3.77 -7.11 25.90
C GLU A 243 -3.32 -6.52 24.59
N THR A 244 -4.01 -6.84 23.50
CA THR A 244 -3.70 -6.33 22.16
C THR A 244 -3.79 -4.80 22.13
N HIS A 245 -4.83 -4.22 22.75
CA HIS A 245 -4.97 -2.76 22.83
C HIS A 245 -3.81 -2.10 23.57
N ARG A 246 -3.37 -2.69 24.69
CA ARG A 246 -2.17 -2.20 25.40
C ARG A 246 -0.93 -2.31 24.55
N GLY A 247 -0.76 -3.44 23.84
CA GLY A 247 0.36 -3.66 22.91
C GLY A 247 0.39 -2.62 21.79
N LEU A 248 -0.74 -2.38 21.12
CA LEU A 248 -0.87 -1.35 20.07
C LEU A 248 -0.55 0.06 20.60
N ALA A 249 -1.12 0.44 21.75
CA ALA A 249 -0.89 1.73 22.38
C ALA A 249 0.60 1.91 22.75
N GLN A 250 1.23 0.86 23.27
CA GLN A 250 2.66 0.85 23.60
C GLN A 250 3.53 0.94 22.34
N SER A 251 3.19 0.21 21.29
CA SER A 251 3.88 0.23 20.00
C SER A 251 3.78 1.59 19.31
N LEU A 252 2.60 2.23 19.30
CA LEU A 252 2.41 3.60 18.83
C LEU A 252 3.33 4.59 19.54
N ARG A 253 3.46 4.47 20.85
CA ARG A 253 4.35 5.33 21.66
C ARG A 253 5.83 5.02 21.42
N ALA A 254 6.19 3.74 21.40
CA ALA A 254 7.58 3.31 21.21
C ALA A 254 8.14 3.69 19.84
N LEU A 255 7.30 3.68 18.79
CA LEU A 255 7.67 4.09 17.45
C LEU A 255 7.61 5.62 17.23
N GLY A 256 7.22 6.40 18.26
CA GLY A 256 7.16 7.86 18.20
C GLY A 256 5.93 8.44 17.51
N PHE A 257 4.97 7.62 17.05
CA PHE A 257 3.73 8.12 16.45
C PHE A 257 2.78 8.70 17.49
N VAL A 258 2.68 8.09 18.67
CA VAL A 258 1.82 8.40 19.82
C VAL A 258 0.34 8.38 19.45
N ASN A 259 -0.09 9.23 18.51
CA ASN A 259 -1.45 9.33 17.98
C ASN A 259 -1.43 9.69 16.50
N ALA A 260 -2.49 9.34 15.77
CA ALA A 260 -2.78 9.94 14.47
C ALA A 260 -3.16 11.43 14.64
N PRO A 261 -2.93 12.31 13.62
CA PRO A 261 -3.20 13.75 13.72
C PRO A 261 -4.66 14.06 14.08
N ALA A 262 -4.86 14.87 15.11
CA ALA A 262 -6.19 15.18 15.67
C ALA A 262 -7.12 15.83 14.65
N THR A 263 -6.63 16.81 13.88
CA THR A 263 -7.45 17.51 12.88
C THR A 263 -7.84 16.58 11.73
N ALA A 264 -6.94 15.72 11.28
CA ALA A 264 -7.24 14.75 10.24
C ALA A 264 -8.30 13.72 10.71
N GLN A 265 -8.19 13.21 11.94
CA GLN A 265 -9.22 12.35 12.51
C GLN A 265 -10.59 13.05 12.56
N ARG A 266 -10.64 14.29 13.02
CA ARG A 266 -11.90 15.07 13.09
C ARG A 266 -12.46 15.37 11.71
N ALA A 267 -11.63 15.68 10.73
CA ALA A 267 -12.06 15.95 9.36
C ALA A 267 -12.84 14.77 8.75
N LEU A 268 -12.46 13.52 9.07
CA LEU A 268 -13.17 12.33 8.61
C LEU A 268 -14.64 12.29 9.05
N LEU A 269 -14.98 12.90 10.19
CA LEU A 269 -16.36 12.96 10.69
C LEU A 269 -17.23 14.00 9.97
N HIS A 270 -16.61 14.95 9.27
CA HIS A 270 -17.31 15.96 8.47
C HIS A 270 -17.57 15.52 7.02
N LEU A 271 -17.17 14.31 6.65
CA LEU A 271 -17.43 13.72 5.34
C LEU A 271 -18.68 12.86 5.40
N ASP A 272 -19.58 13.01 4.44
CA ASP A 272 -20.77 12.16 4.34
C ASP A 272 -20.41 10.71 3.98
N SER A 273 -19.40 10.55 3.13
CA SER A 273 -18.88 9.26 2.67
C SER A 273 -17.36 9.29 2.56
N TRP A 274 -16.74 8.13 2.75
CA TRP A 274 -15.31 7.90 2.47
C TRP A 274 -15.07 7.25 1.12
N GLU A 275 -16.10 7.19 0.28
CA GLU A 275 -15.99 6.62 -1.07
C GLU A 275 -15.17 7.53 -1.99
N ILE A 276 -14.46 6.92 -2.93
CA ILE A 276 -13.66 7.61 -3.93
C ILE A 276 -14.26 7.43 -5.33
N ASN A 277 -14.11 8.43 -6.17
CA ASN A 277 -14.34 8.26 -7.60
C ASN A 277 -13.09 7.65 -8.26
N ALA A 278 -13.13 6.35 -8.53
CA ALA A 278 -12.05 5.62 -9.19
C ALA A 278 -12.00 5.82 -10.72
N ILE A 279 -13.01 6.45 -11.33
CA ILE A 279 -13.11 6.64 -12.78
C ILE A 279 -11.89 7.38 -13.36
N PRO A 280 -11.42 8.53 -12.79
CA PRO A 280 -10.28 9.24 -13.35
C PRO A 280 -8.97 8.44 -13.30
N TYR A 281 -8.81 7.52 -12.34
CA TYR A 281 -7.67 6.60 -12.28
C TYR A 281 -7.77 5.53 -13.35
N ARG A 282 -8.96 4.95 -13.55
CA ARG A 282 -9.21 3.96 -14.61
C ARG A 282 -8.93 4.54 -16.00
N GLU A 283 -9.40 5.75 -16.27
CA GLU A 283 -9.13 6.42 -17.55
C GLU A 283 -7.63 6.58 -17.83
N ARG A 284 -6.84 6.94 -16.81
CA ARG A 284 -5.38 7.04 -16.95
C ARG A 284 -4.73 5.68 -17.17
N ARG A 285 -5.17 4.66 -16.44
CA ARG A 285 -4.75 3.27 -16.68
C ARG A 285 -5.01 2.87 -18.13
N ASP A 286 -6.21 3.12 -18.63
CA ASP A 286 -6.62 2.71 -19.98
C ASP A 286 -5.76 3.39 -21.05
N ILE A 287 -5.46 4.68 -20.89
CA ILE A 287 -4.54 5.43 -21.76
C ILE A 287 -3.13 4.78 -21.78
N VAL A 288 -2.60 4.47 -20.61
CA VAL A 288 -1.26 3.87 -20.51
C VAL A 288 -1.26 2.46 -21.07
N MET A 289 -2.31 1.66 -20.83
CA MET A 289 -2.44 0.30 -21.38
C MET A 289 -2.62 0.28 -22.89
N GLU A 290 -3.29 1.28 -23.47
CA GLU A 290 -3.35 1.44 -24.93
C GLU A 290 -1.95 1.63 -25.51
N ARG A 291 -1.12 2.49 -24.91
CA ARG A 291 0.25 2.71 -25.31
C ARG A 291 1.12 1.46 -25.14
N VAL A 292 0.99 0.77 -23.99
CA VAL A 292 1.70 -0.51 -23.75
C VAL A 292 1.47 -1.49 -24.90
N ARG A 293 0.19 -1.64 -25.32
CA ARG A 293 -0.16 -2.55 -26.42
C ARG A 293 0.36 -2.06 -27.79
N ALA A 294 0.24 -0.76 -28.05
CA ALA A 294 0.68 -0.17 -29.32
C ALA A 294 2.20 -0.23 -29.49
N ASP A 295 2.95 -0.02 -28.40
CA ASP A 295 4.40 0.03 -28.38
C ASP A 295 5.04 -1.36 -28.15
N GLY A 296 4.23 -2.43 -28.01
CA GLY A 296 4.69 -3.81 -27.81
C GLY A 296 5.44 -4.05 -26.50
N LEU A 297 5.15 -3.26 -25.47
CA LEU A 297 5.76 -3.39 -24.16
C LEU A 297 5.13 -4.56 -23.36
N ASP A 298 5.96 -5.29 -22.63
CA ASP A 298 5.52 -6.37 -21.73
C ASP A 298 5.16 -5.80 -20.36
N ALA A 299 3.87 -5.71 -20.08
CA ALA A 299 3.37 -5.20 -18.80
C ALA A 299 2.08 -5.92 -18.39
N ALA A 300 1.97 -6.18 -17.08
CA ALA A 300 0.72 -6.68 -16.51
C ALA A 300 -0.36 -5.58 -16.51
N GLU A 301 -1.58 -5.93 -16.88
CA GLU A 301 -2.72 -5.01 -16.77
C GLU A 301 -3.06 -4.78 -15.28
N PRO A 302 -3.01 -3.52 -14.81
CA PRO A 302 -3.36 -3.22 -13.43
C PRO A 302 -4.85 -3.46 -13.15
N GLN A 303 -5.13 -4.36 -12.23
CA GLN A 303 -6.48 -4.67 -11.76
C GLN A 303 -6.98 -3.65 -10.73
N GLY A 304 -6.03 -2.97 -10.07
CA GLY A 304 -6.28 -1.91 -9.11
C GLY A 304 -5.05 -1.06 -8.84
N GLY A 305 -5.15 -0.13 -7.89
CA GLY A 305 -4.08 0.79 -7.53
C GLY A 305 -3.84 1.88 -8.57
N LEU A 306 -2.60 2.35 -8.65
CA LEU A 306 -2.22 3.47 -9.53
C LEU A 306 -0.86 3.27 -10.19
N TYR A 307 -0.44 2.01 -10.32
CA TYR A 307 0.86 1.67 -10.89
C TYR A 307 0.74 0.71 -12.07
N LEU A 308 1.63 0.92 -13.04
CA LEU A 308 1.92 -0.02 -14.10
C LEU A 308 3.25 -0.72 -13.78
N TRP A 309 3.26 -2.04 -13.89
CA TRP A 309 4.44 -2.89 -13.71
C TRP A 309 4.90 -3.40 -15.05
N VAL A 310 6.01 -2.86 -15.54
CA VAL A 310 6.55 -3.09 -16.88
C VAL A 310 7.81 -3.93 -16.80
N ARG A 311 7.90 -4.98 -17.57
CA ARG A 311 9.16 -5.69 -17.78
C ARG A 311 10.12 -4.80 -18.56
N SER A 312 11.36 -4.70 -18.09
CA SER A 312 12.37 -3.92 -18.79
C SER A 312 12.63 -4.49 -20.21
N PRO A 313 12.52 -3.69 -21.26
CA PRO A 313 12.96 -4.10 -22.59
C PRO A 313 14.47 -4.26 -22.71
N TRP A 314 15.24 -3.69 -21.78
CA TRP A 314 16.68 -3.86 -21.69
C TRP A 314 17.04 -4.96 -20.71
N ALA A 315 18.15 -5.68 -20.99
CA ALA A 315 18.65 -6.72 -20.09
C ALA A 315 19.01 -6.17 -18.69
N ASP A 316 19.57 -4.95 -18.65
CA ASP A 316 19.82 -4.20 -17.42
C ASP A 316 18.80 -3.07 -17.27
N ALA A 317 17.85 -3.27 -16.35
CA ALA A 317 16.83 -2.27 -16.08
C ALA A 317 17.38 -0.99 -15.42
N LEU A 318 18.51 -1.05 -14.73
CA LEU A 318 19.13 0.16 -14.15
C LEU A 318 19.72 1.06 -15.23
N GLN A 319 20.35 0.49 -16.26
CA GLN A 319 20.81 1.28 -17.41
C GLN A 319 19.63 1.94 -18.13
N LEU A 320 18.49 1.25 -18.27
CA LEU A 320 17.28 1.86 -18.81
C LEU A 320 16.77 3.01 -17.95
N ILE A 321 16.79 2.87 -16.64
CA ILE A 321 16.41 3.95 -15.70
C ILE A 321 17.31 5.19 -15.90
N ASP A 322 18.61 5.00 -16.04
CA ASP A 322 19.56 6.08 -16.28
C ASP A 322 19.31 6.76 -17.65
N ALA A 323 19.03 5.98 -18.69
CA ALA A 323 18.67 6.49 -20.02
C ALA A 323 17.34 7.28 -20.01
N LEU A 324 16.34 6.82 -19.24
CA LEU A 324 15.08 7.54 -19.03
C LEU A 324 15.30 8.85 -18.25
N ALA A 325 16.13 8.81 -17.20
CA ALA A 325 16.47 10.02 -16.42
C ALA A 325 17.19 11.06 -17.29
N ALA A 326 18.08 10.65 -18.22
CA ALA A 326 18.70 11.53 -19.19
C ALA A 326 17.67 12.20 -20.13
N ARG A 327 16.52 11.57 -20.36
CA ARG A 327 15.36 12.14 -21.08
C ARG A 327 14.36 12.85 -20.17
N ARG A 328 14.73 13.09 -18.91
CA ARG A 328 13.91 13.75 -17.88
C ARG A 328 12.63 12.98 -17.51
N VAL A 329 12.69 11.66 -17.62
CA VAL A 329 11.64 10.72 -17.22
C VAL A 329 12.13 9.91 -16.03
N LEU A 330 11.40 9.94 -14.93
CA LEU A 330 11.73 9.21 -13.71
C LEU A 330 10.71 8.09 -13.46
N LEU A 331 11.19 6.86 -13.46
CA LEU A 331 10.47 5.65 -13.07
C LEU A 331 11.18 5.00 -11.88
N THR A 332 10.51 4.06 -11.19
CA THR A 332 11.13 3.32 -10.09
C THR A 332 11.67 1.98 -10.60
N PRO A 333 12.96 1.66 -10.38
CA PRO A 333 13.51 0.37 -10.77
C PRO A 333 12.92 -0.77 -9.94
N GLY A 334 12.68 -1.90 -10.57
CA GLY A 334 12.05 -3.08 -9.98
C GLY A 334 12.89 -3.75 -8.89
N ILE A 335 14.19 -3.53 -8.87
CA ILE A 335 15.08 -4.02 -7.79
C ILE A 335 14.65 -3.51 -6.42
N ALA A 336 14.06 -2.32 -6.34
CA ALA A 336 13.50 -1.79 -5.09
C ALA A 336 12.36 -2.65 -4.53
N PHE A 337 11.67 -3.38 -5.40
CA PHE A 337 10.54 -4.26 -5.07
C PHE A 337 10.93 -5.75 -5.04
N GLY A 338 12.23 -6.05 -5.12
CA GLY A 338 12.76 -7.41 -5.13
C GLY A 338 12.75 -8.10 -6.51
N VAL A 339 12.44 -7.40 -7.61
CA VAL A 339 12.36 -7.95 -8.98
C VAL A 339 13.16 -7.07 -9.96
N PRO A 340 14.48 -7.32 -10.11
CA PRO A 340 15.37 -6.44 -10.88
C PRO A 340 15.02 -6.23 -12.34
N SER A 341 14.27 -7.16 -12.95
CA SER A 341 13.95 -7.15 -14.39
C SER A 341 12.77 -6.24 -14.78
N HIS A 342 12.24 -5.44 -13.86
CA HIS A 342 11.04 -4.63 -14.09
C HIS A 342 11.24 -3.18 -13.71
N LEU A 343 10.24 -2.37 -14.09
CA LEU A 343 10.09 -0.95 -13.76
C LEU A 343 8.68 -0.69 -13.25
N ARG A 344 8.54 0.27 -12.33
CA ARG A 344 7.23 0.76 -11.89
C ARG A 344 7.01 2.18 -12.39
N LEU A 345 5.86 2.40 -13.01
CA LEU A 345 5.35 3.69 -13.45
C LEU A 345 4.06 4.02 -12.69
N CYS A 346 3.94 5.25 -12.17
CA CYS A 346 2.72 5.76 -11.56
C CYS A 346 1.85 6.44 -12.62
N PHE A 347 0.67 5.90 -12.93
CA PHE A 347 -0.21 6.45 -13.96
C PHE A 347 -1.19 7.51 -13.45
N SER A 348 -1.15 7.88 -12.17
CA SER A 348 -1.91 9.03 -11.66
C SER A 348 -1.29 10.39 -12.03
N ALA A 349 -0.10 10.39 -12.63
CA ALA A 349 0.55 11.61 -13.14
C ALA A 349 -0.32 12.35 -14.17
N PRO A 350 -0.12 13.67 -14.39
CA PRO A 350 -0.81 14.43 -15.44
C PRO A 350 -0.63 13.81 -16.83
N ARG A 351 -1.70 13.81 -17.64
CA ARG A 351 -1.69 13.18 -18.98
C ARG A 351 -0.52 13.60 -19.88
N PRO A 352 -0.07 14.88 -19.94
CA PRO A 352 1.12 15.24 -20.72
C PRO A 352 2.40 14.54 -20.23
N LYS A 353 2.57 14.40 -18.90
CA LYS A 353 3.73 13.70 -18.33
C LYS A 353 3.67 12.19 -18.58
N LEU A 354 2.47 11.60 -18.61
CA LEU A 354 2.29 10.19 -19.03
C LEU A 354 2.72 10.01 -20.50
N GLY A 355 2.29 10.91 -21.40
CA GLY A 355 2.71 10.92 -22.79
C GLY A 355 4.23 10.93 -22.92
N MET A 356 4.90 11.92 -22.31
CA MET A 356 6.36 12.03 -22.32
C MET A 356 7.06 10.73 -21.85
N ALA A 357 6.55 10.11 -20.78
CA ALA A 357 7.15 8.90 -20.23
C ALA A 357 6.97 7.70 -21.16
N MET A 358 5.79 7.56 -21.76
CA MET A 358 5.50 6.46 -22.69
C MET A 358 6.29 6.61 -24.00
N ASP A 359 6.41 7.85 -24.53
CA ASP A 359 7.22 8.12 -25.73
C ASP A 359 8.69 7.76 -25.49
N ALA A 360 9.29 8.22 -24.40
CA ALA A 360 10.68 7.91 -24.05
C ALA A 360 10.92 6.40 -23.84
N LEU A 361 9.96 5.71 -23.21
CA LEU A 361 10.06 4.27 -22.98
C LEU A 361 9.95 3.48 -24.29
N ALA A 362 9.05 3.88 -25.19
CA ALA A 362 8.88 3.26 -26.50
C ALA A 362 10.12 3.44 -27.41
N GLU A 363 10.70 4.65 -27.44
CA GLU A 363 11.94 4.93 -28.17
C GLU A 363 13.09 4.03 -27.69
N LEU A 364 13.31 3.97 -26.37
CA LEU A 364 14.37 3.14 -25.79
C LEU A 364 14.11 1.63 -25.95
N ALA A 365 12.85 1.20 -25.99
CA ALA A 365 12.51 -0.18 -26.28
C ALA A 365 12.85 -0.55 -27.74
N ALA A 366 12.57 0.35 -28.69
CA ALA A 366 12.90 0.15 -30.11
C ALA A 366 14.43 0.08 -30.34
N GLU A 367 15.23 0.88 -29.62
CA GLU A 367 16.69 0.82 -29.65
C GLU A 367 17.20 -0.58 -29.25
N ALA A 368 16.59 -1.22 -28.23
CA ALA A 368 16.98 -2.55 -27.77
C ALA A 368 16.70 -3.68 -28.76
N ILE A 369 15.68 -3.53 -29.61
CA ILE A 369 15.35 -4.53 -30.65
C ILE A 369 16.31 -4.43 -31.86
N SER A 370 16.88 -3.23 -32.03
CA SER A 370 17.77 -2.93 -33.18
C SER A 370 19.24 -3.23 -32.90
N ALA A 371 19.60 -3.48 -31.63
CA ALA A 371 20.96 -3.79 -31.16
C ALA A 371 21.18 -5.29 -30.98
#